data_75cf2cc5d60165c21ade9a98be9011c9
#
_entry.id   75cf2cc5d60165c21ade9a98be9011c9
#
_cell.length_a   1.000
_cell.length_b   1.000
_cell.length_c   1.000
_cell.angle_alpha   90.00
_cell.angle_beta   90.00
_cell.angle_gamma   90.00
#
_symmetry.space_group_name_H-M   'P 1'
#
loop_
_entity.id
_entity.type
_entity.pdbx_description
1 polymer ?
#
loop_
_entity_poly.entity_id
_entity_poly.type
_entity_poly.pdbx_seq_one_letter_code
_entity_poly.pdbx_strand_id
1 'polypeptide(L)'
;RNVTLNKGAITAGRANETDTEWLPVPEIESLTDSKFTLIDGSMIKAREFEVKRGDVIFQAVNVTNNDKSMIKAEKIKFEEPTNVQLLSNNLVIEGKIEGLSQYHPFKKNESVNTGYDESKYTIETCGGIYDEGNKGEEEKDPDFPIEIKDSDVYTFAFEDNWPAYGDFDMNNLVIVMSGKKLQVDKNGIVTRLRMTLELRAAGAAKTLGAGIRFTKLSQAMKPDKFRTNGKDVSFENKQSIPTYLLFSDACTELWGSQYTGTEKRINTLENGPFKKDTKEYNIIMEFPVSANVKPEDLNINNIDIFAITAPATTQRRRTEVHVAGFAPTDLGGTHYFNSGNDDSSVAENRYYLSKENLAWAVVIPQEFAWPFENRNVTTVYDKFRSWITTGGQQDNNWYQSHNKDVYPIENLTPLNRD
;
A
#
# COMPACT_ATOMS: atom_id res chain seq x y z
N ARG A 1 -14.44 8.86 -24.31
CA ARG A 1 -14.67 7.49 -23.82
C ARG A 1 -13.44 6.99 -23.07
N ASN A 2 -13.64 6.21 -22.02
CA ASN A 2 -12.54 5.71 -21.19
C ASN A 2 -12.42 4.20 -21.36
N VAL A 3 -11.19 3.72 -21.54
CA VAL A 3 -10.85 2.30 -21.55
C VAL A 3 -9.85 2.07 -20.42
N THR A 4 -10.15 1.13 -19.54
CA THR A 4 -9.25 0.74 -18.45
C THR A 4 -8.94 -0.74 -18.56
N LEU A 5 -7.66 -1.08 -18.56
CA LEU A 5 -7.16 -2.44 -18.46
C LEU A 5 -6.43 -2.58 -17.13
N ASN A 6 -6.70 -3.66 -16.42
CA ASN A 6 -6.01 -3.99 -15.18
C ASN A 6 -5.48 -5.41 -15.30
N LYS A 7 -4.17 -5.57 -15.35
CA LYS A 7 -3.48 -6.85 -15.58
C LYS A 7 -4.08 -7.63 -16.78
N GLY A 8 -4.43 -6.92 -17.83
CA GLY A 8 -5.13 -7.46 -18.97
C GLY A 8 -4.47 -7.11 -20.29
N ALA A 9 -4.83 -7.83 -21.33
CA ALA A 9 -4.40 -7.55 -22.68
C ALA A 9 -5.61 -7.43 -23.63
N ILE A 10 -5.51 -6.49 -24.57
CA ILE A 10 -6.33 -6.48 -25.77
C ILE A 10 -5.40 -6.89 -26.92
N THR A 11 -5.71 -8.01 -27.56
CA THR A 11 -5.00 -8.46 -28.75
C THR A 11 -5.97 -8.44 -29.92
N ALA A 12 -5.62 -7.71 -30.96
CA ALA A 12 -6.36 -7.66 -32.19
C ALA A 12 -5.61 -8.41 -33.28
N GLY A 13 -6.29 -9.33 -33.95
CA GLY A 13 -5.76 -10.06 -35.08
C GLY A 13 -5.34 -11.49 -34.78
N ARG A 14 -5.55 -12.45 -35.46
CA ARG A 14 -5.35 -13.89 -35.59
C ARG A 14 -6.54 -14.74 -35.17
N ALA A 15 -7.08 -15.45 -36.13
CA ALA A 15 -8.25 -16.27 -35.94
C ALA A 15 -7.95 -17.67 -35.34
N ASN A 16 -6.72 -18.19 -35.54
CA ASN A 16 -6.30 -19.50 -35.03
C ASN A 16 -4.76 -19.62 -35.00
N GLU A 17 -4.25 -20.63 -34.29
CA GLU A 17 -2.83 -20.87 -34.09
C GLU A 17 -2.04 -21.22 -35.37
N THR A 18 -2.71 -21.58 -36.44
CA THR A 18 -2.08 -21.98 -37.70
C THR A 18 -2.08 -20.87 -38.73
N ASP A 19 -2.75 -19.77 -38.49
CA ASP A 19 -2.89 -18.67 -39.44
C ASP A 19 -1.74 -17.70 -39.36
N THR A 20 -1.03 -17.52 -40.44
CA THR A 20 0.07 -16.55 -40.56
C THR A 20 -0.43 -15.17 -40.94
N GLU A 21 -1.68 -15.02 -41.30
CA GLU A 21 -2.30 -13.74 -41.64
C GLU A 21 -3.04 -13.15 -40.45
N TRP A 22 -2.76 -11.89 -40.16
CA TRP A 22 -3.50 -11.12 -39.20
C TRP A 22 -4.84 -10.70 -39.76
N LEU A 23 -5.91 -10.92 -39.00
CA LEU A 23 -7.20 -10.35 -39.34
C LEU A 23 -7.17 -8.81 -39.33
N PRO A 24 -8.07 -8.15 -40.10
CA PRO A 24 -8.18 -6.70 -40.06
C PRO A 24 -8.30 -6.18 -38.61
N VAL A 25 -7.55 -5.17 -38.31
CA VAL A 25 -7.45 -4.60 -36.99
C VAL A 25 -8.73 -3.88 -36.62
N PRO A 26 -9.28 -4.05 -35.43
CA PRO A 26 -10.30 -3.14 -34.95
C PRO A 26 -9.73 -1.74 -34.88
N GLU A 27 -10.36 -0.82 -35.58
CA GLU A 27 -10.03 0.58 -35.52
C GLU A 27 -10.41 1.13 -34.14
N ILE A 28 -9.46 1.75 -33.48
CA ILE A 28 -9.74 2.51 -32.25
C ILE A 28 -10.06 3.93 -32.71
N GLU A 29 -11.34 4.22 -32.85
CA GLU A 29 -11.80 5.55 -33.21
C GLU A 29 -12.07 6.36 -31.95
N SER A 30 -11.27 7.38 -31.71
CA SER A 30 -11.49 8.38 -30.66
C SER A 30 -12.27 9.55 -31.22
N LEU A 31 -13.44 9.80 -30.67
CA LEU A 31 -14.30 10.88 -31.14
C LEU A 31 -14.09 12.18 -30.34
N THR A 32 -13.77 12.10 -29.07
CA THR A 32 -13.46 13.20 -28.15
C THR A 32 -12.86 12.64 -26.88
N ASP A 33 -11.90 13.32 -26.28
CA ASP A 33 -11.35 13.12 -24.92
C ASP A 33 -11.26 11.66 -24.46
N SER A 34 -10.61 10.82 -25.24
CA SER A 34 -10.47 9.41 -24.90
C SER A 34 -9.28 9.17 -24.00
N LYS A 35 -9.49 8.40 -22.95
CA LYS A 35 -8.45 8.03 -22.01
C LYS A 35 -8.27 6.52 -21.98
N PHE A 36 -7.04 6.09 -22.19
CA PHE A 36 -6.62 4.70 -22.01
C PHE A 36 -5.80 4.62 -20.73
N THR A 37 -6.31 3.87 -19.76
CA THR A 37 -5.60 3.61 -18.51
C THR A 37 -5.21 2.14 -18.48
N LEU A 38 -3.89 1.90 -18.48
CA LEU A 38 -3.29 0.59 -18.40
C LEU A 38 -2.71 0.43 -17.00
N ILE A 39 -3.10 -0.62 -16.29
CA ILE A 39 -2.74 -0.85 -14.90
C ILE A 39 -1.88 -2.11 -14.81
N ASP A 40 -0.77 -2.02 -14.05
CA ASP A 40 0.06 -3.15 -13.66
C ASP A 40 0.54 -4.02 -14.82
N GLY A 41 1.18 -3.43 -15.81
CA GLY A 41 1.75 -4.16 -16.93
C GLY A 41 0.72 -4.59 -17.98
N SER A 42 -0.41 -3.91 -18.10
CA SER A 42 -1.40 -4.20 -19.14
C SER A 42 -0.89 -3.89 -20.54
N MET A 43 -1.36 -4.64 -21.53
CA MET A 43 -0.90 -4.51 -22.91
C MET A 43 -2.03 -4.34 -23.90
N ILE A 44 -1.81 -3.45 -24.88
CA ILE A 44 -2.60 -3.41 -26.13
C ILE A 44 -1.65 -3.83 -27.25
N LYS A 45 -2.01 -4.91 -27.98
CA LYS A 45 -1.27 -5.39 -29.11
C LYS A 45 -2.15 -5.44 -30.35
N ALA A 46 -1.65 -4.93 -31.46
CA ALA A 46 -2.34 -4.95 -32.73
C ALA A 46 -1.33 -4.98 -33.87
N ARG A 47 -1.76 -5.39 -35.07
CA ARG A 47 -0.97 -5.15 -36.29
C ARG A 47 -0.93 -3.67 -36.58
N GLU A 48 -2.08 -3.02 -36.55
CA GLU A 48 -2.23 -1.58 -36.75
C GLU A 48 -3.11 -1.01 -35.62
N PHE A 49 -2.64 0.06 -35.00
CA PHE A 49 -3.35 0.81 -33.98
C PHE A 49 -3.59 2.22 -34.56
N GLU A 50 -4.84 2.55 -34.84
CA GLU A 50 -5.19 3.81 -35.47
C GLU A 50 -6.08 4.66 -34.57
N VAL A 51 -5.71 5.91 -34.37
CA VAL A 51 -6.51 6.93 -33.71
C VAL A 51 -6.91 7.96 -34.73
N LYS A 52 -8.20 8.03 -35.06
CA LYS A 52 -8.68 8.85 -36.19
C LYS A 52 -8.83 10.32 -35.87
N ARG A 53 -9.18 10.68 -34.64
CA ARG A 53 -9.33 12.09 -34.24
C ARG A 53 -9.55 12.26 -32.73
N GLY A 54 -9.42 13.51 -32.27
CA GLY A 54 -9.70 13.90 -30.90
C GLY A 54 -8.48 13.87 -29.99
N ASP A 55 -8.70 14.22 -28.73
CA ASP A 55 -7.66 14.20 -27.71
C ASP A 55 -7.57 12.81 -27.13
N VAL A 56 -6.35 12.25 -27.06
CA VAL A 56 -6.10 10.92 -26.54
C VAL A 56 -5.09 10.99 -25.42
N ILE A 57 -5.47 10.45 -24.27
CA ILE A 57 -4.60 10.34 -23.12
C ILE A 57 -4.28 8.87 -22.90
N PHE A 58 -2.99 8.55 -22.92
CA PHE A 58 -2.48 7.25 -22.50
C PHE A 58 -1.83 7.39 -21.13
N GLN A 59 -2.29 6.59 -20.19
CA GLN A 59 -1.79 6.59 -18.84
C GLN A 59 -1.46 5.16 -18.41
N ALA A 60 -0.27 4.96 -17.87
CA ALA A 60 0.05 3.75 -17.11
C ALA A 60 0.00 4.05 -15.62
N VAL A 61 -0.59 3.14 -14.86
CA VAL A 61 -0.69 3.24 -13.41
C VAL A 61 -0.22 1.93 -12.80
N ASN A 62 0.72 2.01 -11.88
CA ASN A 62 1.19 0.86 -11.12
C ASN A 62 0.49 0.84 -9.76
N VAL A 63 -0.29 -0.20 -9.52
CA VAL A 63 -1.06 -0.40 -8.28
C VAL A 63 -0.47 -1.52 -7.44
N THR A 64 -0.11 -2.64 -8.07
CA THR A 64 0.36 -3.83 -7.37
C THR A 64 1.76 -4.29 -7.79
N ASN A 65 2.27 -3.80 -8.91
CA ASN A 65 3.61 -4.11 -9.41
C ASN A 65 4.24 -2.90 -10.11
N ASN A 66 5.51 -3.02 -10.50
CA ASN A 66 6.21 -1.98 -11.24
C ASN A 66 6.37 -2.32 -12.74
N ASP A 67 5.54 -3.20 -13.26
CA ASP A 67 5.61 -3.63 -14.65
C ASP A 67 5.24 -2.50 -15.59
N LYS A 68 5.97 -2.44 -16.70
CA LYS A 68 5.68 -1.45 -17.74
C LYS A 68 4.44 -1.88 -18.52
N SER A 69 3.46 -1.01 -18.61
CA SER A 69 2.33 -1.19 -19.52
C SER A 69 2.74 -0.83 -20.95
N MET A 70 2.18 -1.52 -21.94
CA MET A 70 2.63 -1.39 -23.32
C MET A 70 1.49 -1.22 -24.32
N ILE A 71 1.74 -0.39 -25.32
CA ILE A 71 1.00 -0.37 -26.57
C ILE A 71 1.97 -0.80 -27.68
N LYS A 72 1.76 -1.98 -28.25
CA LYS A 72 2.62 -2.55 -29.29
C LYS A 72 1.86 -2.78 -30.59
N ALA A 73 2.36 -2.21 -31.69
CA ALA A 73 1.81 -2.47 -33.02
C ALA A 73 2.92 -2.33 -34.06
N GLU A 74 2.79 -3.04 -35.21
CA GLU A 74 3.70 -2.81 -36.35
C GLU A 74 3.58 -1.36 -36.82
N LYS A 75 2.36 -0.81 -36.78
CA LYS A 75 2.05 0.56 -37.17
C LYS A 75 1.09 1.20 -36.20
N ILE A 76 1.46 2.38 -35.72
CA ILE A 76 0.63 3.22 -34.85
C ILE A 76 0.38 4.51 -35.58
N LYS A 77 -0.86 4.76 -35.99
CA LYS A 77 -1.25 5.89 -36.81
C LYS A 77 -2.15 6.85 -36.03
N PHE A 78 -1.79 8.13 -36.03
CA PHE A 78 -2.62 9.20 -35.51
C PHE A 78 -3.04 10.10 -36.66
N GLU A 79 -4.36 10.17 -36.90
CA GLU A 79 -4.91 11.09 -37.90
C GLU A 79 -5.10 12.50 -37.30
N GLU A 80 -4.95 13.50 -38.10
CA GLU A 80 -5.19 14.89 -37.68
C GLU A 80 -6.69 15.20 -37.55
N PRO A 81 -7.10 16.05 -36.60
CA PRO A 81 -6.33 16.61 -35.50
C PRO A 81 -6.40 15.74 -34.25
N THR A 82 -5.27 15.21 -33.85
CA THR A 82 -5.16 14.38 -32.64
C THR A 82 -4.16 15.00 -31.69
N ASN A 83 -4.55 15.21 -30.44
CA ASN A 83 -3.65 15.63 -29.38
C ASN A 83 -3.39 14.43 -28.46
N VAL A 84 -2.13 14.03 -28.34
CA VAL A 84 -1.73 12.84 -27.59
C VAL A 84 -0.96 13.24 -26.34
N GLN A 85 -1.39 12.73 -25.19
CA GLN A 85 -0.71 12.93 -23.92
C GLN A 85 -0.26 11.58 -23.33
N LEU A 86 0.97 11.51 -22.88
CA LEU A 86 1.51 10.39 -22.10
C LEU A 86 1.73 10.84 -20.67
N LEU A 87 1.07 10.19 -19.72
CA LEU A 87 1.06 10.62 -18.32
C LEU A 87 1.92 9.76 -17.39
N SER A 88 2.71 8.82 -17.91
CA SER A 88 3.52 7.94 -17.07
C SER A 88 4.80 7.51 -17.74
N ASN A 89 5.87 7.38 -16.96
CA ASN A 89 7.15 6.78 -17.39
C ASN A 89 7.10 5.26 -17.52
N ASN A 90 6.05 4.63 -16.99
CA ASN A 90 5.85 3.18 -17.06
C ASN A 90 5.00 2.76 -18.27
N LEU A 91 4.71 3.68 -19.17
CA LEU A 91 4.06 3.40 -20.45
C LEU A 91 5.10 3.30 -21.54
N VAL A 92 5.09 2.18 -22.26
CA VAL A 92 5.92 1.96 -23.46
C VAL A 92 5.00 1.94 -24.66
N ILE A 93 5.38 2.69 -25.69
CA ILE A 93 4.73 2.63 -27.00
C ILE A 93 5.78 2.14 -27.99
N GLU A 94 5.55 0.96 -28.56
CA GLU A 94 6.45 0.31 -29.50
C GLU A 94 5.78 0.11 -30.86
N GLY A 95 6.43 0.58 -31.92
CA GLY A 95 5.97 0.45 -33.28
C GLY A 95 6.34 1.64 -34.14
N LYS A 96 6.09 1.54 -35.46
CA LYS A 96 6.29 2.65 -36.39
C LYS A 96 5.17 3.66 -36.19
N ILE A 97 5.49 4.83 -35.62
CA ILE A 97 4.53 5.90 -35.35
C ILE A 97 4.44 6.80 -36.58
N GLU A 98 3.22 6.96 -37.10
CA GLU A 98 2.88 7.85 -38.21
C GLU A 98 1.82 8.87 -37.76
N GLY A 99 1.82 10.07 -38.36
CA GLY A 99 0.82 11.11 -38.10
C GLY A 99 1.07 12.02 -36.92
N LEU A 100 2.07 11.76 -36.09
CA LEU A 100 2.55 12.72 -35.09
C LEU A 100 3.46 13.73 -35.77
N SER A 101 2.85 14.73 -36.38
CA SER A 101 3.58 15.85 -36.99
C SER A 101 4.13 16.79 -35.91
N GLN A 102 4.92 17.77 -36.34
CA GLN A 102 5.46 18.84 -35.49
C GLN A 102 4.38 19.64 -34.68
N TYR A 103 3.12 19.43 -34.94
CA TYR A 103 2.00 20.09 -34.26
C TYR A 103 1.53 19.34 -33.00
N HIS A 104 2.01 18.15 -32.74
CA HIS A 104 1.62 17.36 -31.59
C HIS A 104 2.73 17.38 -30.55
N PRO A 105 2.57 18.06 -29.42
CA PRO A 105 3.56 18.06 -28.37
C PRO A 105 3.53 16.70 -27.66
N PHE A 106 4.03 15.68 -28.33
CA PHE A 106 4.36 14.42 -27.73
C PHE A 106 5.48 14.71 -26.73
N LYS A 107 5.14 14.85 -25.46
CA LYS A 107 6.14 14.92 -24.41
C LYS A 107 6.87 13.59 -24.40
N LYS A 108 7.96 13.54 -25.15
CA LYS A 108 8.86 12.40 -25.21
C LYS A 108 9.34 12.13 -23.80
N ASN A 109 8.81 11.09 -23.18
CA ASN A 109 9.43 10.52 -22.01
C ASN A 109 10.33 9.35 -22.45
N GLU A 110 11.20 8.88 -21.59
CA GLU A 110 12.17 7.80 -21.89
C GLU A 110 11.50 6.47 -22.27
N SER A 111 10.20 6.35 -22.08
CA SER A 111 9.42 5.14 -22.33
C SER A 111 8.74 5.11 -23.70
N VAL A 112 8.95 6.11 -24.54
CA VAL A 112 8.43 6.12 -25.92
C VAL A 112 9.50 5.70 -26.89
N ASN A 113 9.30 4.58 -27.52
CA ASN A 113 10.14 4.11 -28.61
C ASN A 113 9.44 4.38 -29.94
N THR A 114 10.00 5.30 -30.75
CA THR A 114 9.44 5.72 -32.04
C THR A 114 9.97 4.92 -33.23
N GLY A 115 10.89 3.98 -33.00
CA GLY A 115 11.41 3.04 -33.99
C GLY A 115 10.78 1.66 -33.78
N TYR A 116 10.58 0.91 -34.86
CA TYR A 116 10.35 -0.53 -34.75
C TYR A 116 11.69 -1.15 -34.34
N ASP A 117 11.85 -1.26 -33.05
CA ASP A 117 12.92 -2.04 -32.47
C ASP A 117 12.25 -3.25 -31.82
N GLU A 118 12.73 -4.44 -32.12
CA GLU A 118 12.33 -5.69 -31.46
C GLU A 118 12.78 -5.71 -30.01
N SER A 119 12.77 -4.55 -29.34
CA SER A 119 13.22 -4.43 -27.98
C SER A 119 12.24 -5.12 -27.03
N LYS A 120 12.71 -5.96 -26.38
CA LYS A 120 12.61 -6.92 -25.30
C LYS A 120 11.84 -6.39 -24.08
N TYR A 121 10.56 -6.18 -24.19
CA TYR A 121 9.75 -5.98 -23.01
C TYR A 121 8.88 -7.23 -22.77
N THR A 122 9.19 -7.91 -21.70
CA THR A 122 8.35 -9.00 -21.20
C THR A 122 7.22 -8.39 -20.36
N ILE A 123 5.99 -8.66 -20.72
CA ILE A 123 4.81 -8.22 -19.98
C ILE A 123 4.06 -9.45 -19.52
N GLU A 124 3.88 -9.56 -18.21
CA GLU A 124 3.05 -10.59 -17.63
C GLU A 124 1.57 -10.21 -17.80
N THR A 125 0.82 -11.01 -18.51
CA THR A 125 -0.61 -10.83 -18.73
C THR A 125 -1.39 -11.97 -18.07
N CYS A 126 -2.72 -11.86 -17.96
CA CYS A 126 -3.57 -12.93 -17.43
C CYS A 126 -3.45 -14.28 -18.18
N GLY A 127 -2.78 -14.32 -19.32
CA GLY A 127 -2.52 -15.53 -20.13
C GLY A 127 -1.08 -16.02 -20.06
N GLY A 128 -0.22 -15.45 -19.23
CA GLY A 128 1.21 -15.78 -19.10
C GLY A 128 2.14 -14.69 -19.61
N ILE A 129 3.43 -14.98 -19.59
CA ILE A 129 4.49 -14.10 -20.11
C ILE A 129 4.39 -14.08 -21.64
N TYR A 130 4.29 -12.88 -22.20
CA TYR A 130 4.28 -12.69 -23.63
C TYR A 130 5.60 -12.11 -24.12
N ASP A 131 6.38 -12.90 -24.83
CA ASP A 131 7.61 -12.48 -25.48
C ASP A 131 7.52 -12.72 -27.01
N GLU A 132 7.68 -11.64 -27.79
CA GLU A 132 7.82 -11.71 -29.22
C GLU A 132 9.09 -10.97 -29.64
N GLY A 133 10.23 -11.50 -29.42
CA GLY A 133 11.36 -10.71 -29.91
C GLY A 133 12.73 -11.35 -29.93
N ASN A 134 12.88 -12.58 -29.57
CA ASN A 134 14.16 -13.25 -29.73
C ASN A 134 14.01 -14.72 -30.10
N LYS A 135 13.97 -14.99 -31.38
CA LYS A 135 14.35 -16.32 -31.88
C LYS A 135 15.89 -16.39 -31.88
N GLY A 136 16.51 -16.59 -30.73
CA GLY A 136 17.95 -16.80 -30.77
C GLY A 136 18.72 -16.82 -29.46
N GLU A 137 18.22 -16.26 -28.39
CA GLU A 137 18.80 -16.46 -27.06
C GLU A 137 17.79 -17.18 -26.19
N GLU A 138 18.17 -18.30 -25.60
CA GLU A 138 17.39 -18.91 -24.52
C GLU A 138 17.23 -17.84 -23.45
N GLU A 139 15.98 -17.38 -23.21
CA GLU A 139 15.70 -16.56 -22.04
C GLU A 139 16.19 -17.31 -20.82
N LYS A 140 17.17 -16.72 -20.15
CA LYS A 140 17.44 -17.14 -18.78
C LYS A 140 16.20 -16.79 -17.99
N ASP A 141 15.56 -17.78 -17.41
CA ASP A 141 14.59 -17.58 -16.33
C ASP A 141 15.14 -16.47 -15.43
N PRO A 142 14.33 -15.45 -15.08
CA PRO A 142 14.79 -14.43 -14.17
C PRO A 142 15.40 -15.10 -12.95
N ASP A 143 16.56 -14.59 -12.51
CA ASP A 143 17.22 -15.16 -11.32
C ASP A 143 16.28 -15.07 -10.13
N PHE A 144 15.66 -16.17 -9.78
CA PHE A 144 14.81 -16.27 -8.60
C PHE A 144 15.66 -16.36 -7.32
N PRO A 145 15.17 -15.75 -6.22
CA PRO A 145 13.88 -15.10 -6.05
C PRO A 145 13.83 -13.67 -6.61
N ILE A 146 12.68 -13.29 -7.20
CA ILE A 146 12.43 -11.92 -7.63
C ILE A 146 12.04 -11.08 -6.41
N GLU A 147 12.46 -9.81 -6.37
CA GLU A 147 12.08 -8.86 -5.33
C GLU A 147 10.97 -7.93 -5.83
N ILE A 148 9.80 -7.99 -5.19
CA ILE A 148 8.70 -7.05 -5.37
C ILE A 148 8.84 -5.97 -4.31
N LYS A 149 8.99 -4.71 -4.74
CA LYS A 149 9.12 -3.55 -3.85
C LYS A 149 7.81 -2.79 -3.78
N ASP A 150 7.42 -2.45 -2.57
CA ASP A 150 6.33 -1.53 -2.28
C ASP A 150 6.96 -0.26 -1.70
N SER A 151 6.90 0.83 -2.49
CA SER A 151 7.46 2.12 -2.09
C SER A 151 6.52 2.94 -1.24
N ASP A 152 5.32 2.44 -0.97
CA ASP A 152 4.32 3.16 -0.21
C ASP A 152 4.71 3.26 1.27
N VAL A 153 4.32 4.38 1.84
CA VAL A 153 4.47 4.66 3.26
C VAL A 153 3.09 4.72 3.88
N TYR A 154 2.93 4.07 5.03
CA TYR A 154 1.68 4.07 5.77
C TYR A 154 1.91 4.50 7.20
N THR A 155 1.09 5.41 7.70
CA THR A 155 1.08 5.79 9.12
C THR A 155 -0.12 5.16 9.81
N PHE A 156 0.14 4.47 10.91
CA PHE A 156 -0.86 3.95 11.83
C PHE A 156 -0.91 4.88 13.03
N ALA A 157 -2.08 5.48 13.29
CA ALA A 157 -2.31 6.45 14.34
C ALA A 157 -3.46 5.97 15.24
N PHE A 158 -3.25 6.02 16.55
CA PHE A 158 -4.12 5.39 17.54
C PHE A 158 -4.54 6.34 18.64
N GLU A 159 -5.77 6.12 19.13
CA GLU A 159 -6.30 6.59 20.41
C GLU A 159 -6.20 5.48 21.47
N ASP A 160 -5.95 5.85 22.70
CA ASP A 160 -5.79 4.90 23.79
C ASP A 160 -7.02 4.78 24.71
N ASN A 161 -7.98 5.68 24.59
CA ASN A 161 -9.13 5.79 25.51
C ASN A 161 -10.34 4.92 25.12
N TRP A 162 -10.22 4.08 24.06
CA TRP A 162 -11.29 3.14 23.74
C TRP A 162 -11.79 2.40 24.99
N PRO A 163 -13.10 2.32 25.22
CA PRO A 163 -14.23 2.61 24.35
C PRO A 163 -14.78 4.05 24.42
N ALA A 164 -14.13 4.96 25.12
CA ALA A 164 -14.46 6.39 25.12
C ALA A 164 -13.68 7.11 24.01
N TYR A 165 -14.19 8.24 23.51
CA TYR A 165 -13.50 8.99 22.46
C TYR A 165 -12.19 9.64 22.94
N GLY A 166 -12.09 10.00 24.25
CA GLY A 166 -10.95 10.79 24.71
C GLY A 166 -10.94 12.19 24.08
N ASP A 167 -9.74 12.71 23.84
CA ASP A 167 -9.51 13.99 23.14
C ASP A 167 -9.48 13.85 21.61
N PHE A 168 -9.40 12.62 21.12
CA PHE A 168 -9.49 12.27 19.73
C PHE A 168 -8.44 12.99 18.86
N ASP A 169 -7.19 12.93 19.29
CA ASP A 169 -6.06 13.59 18.64
C ASP A 169 -5.19 12.63 17.82
N MET A 170 -5.45 11.31 17.87
CA MET A 170 -4.77 10.28 17.08
C MET A 170 -3.24 10.28 17.24
N ASN A 171 -2.75 10.65 18.41
CA ASN A 171 -1.32 10.77 18.67
C ASN A 171 -0.82 9.86 19.80
N ASN A 172 -1.72 9.12 20.47
CA ASN A 172 -1.33 8.31 21.62
C ASN A 172 -0.32 7.22 21.26
N LEU A 173 -0.38 6.72 20.03
CA LEU A 173 0.66 5.86 19.43
C LEU A 173 0.71 6.11 17.93
N VAL A 174 1.90 6.45 17.42
CA VAL A 174 2.11 6.66 15.98
C VAL A 174 3.24 5.76 15.49
N ILE A 175 2.91 4.88 14.55
CA ILE A 175 3.86 3.95 13.91
C ILE A 175 3.79 4.15 12.40
N VAL A 176 4.95 4.31 11.77
CA VAL A 176 5.07 4.40 10.31
C VAL A 176 5.63 3.11 9.76
N MET A 177 5.00 2.58 8.72
CA MET A 177 5.47 1.45 7.95
C MET A 177 6.01 1.92 6.61
N SER A 178 7.19 1.42 6.23
CA SER A 178 7.85 1.74 4.96
C SER A 178 8.72 0.59 4.46
N GLY A 179 9.21 0.71 3.23
CA GLY A 179 10.24 -0.17 2.68
C GLY A 179 9.81 -1.64 2.59
N LYS A 180 8.52 -1.92 2.36
CA LYS A 180 8.04 -3.29 2.22
C LYS A 180 8.58 -3.92 0.94
N LYS A 181 9.22 -5.08 1.08
CA LYS A 181 9.81 -5.86 -0.01
C LYS A 181 9.46 -7.31 0.15
N LEU A 182 9.01 -7.95 -0.91
CA LEU A 182 8.71 -9.37 -0.96
C LEU A 182 9.71 -10.07 -1.88
N GLN A 183 10.24 -11.20 -1.48
CA GLN A 183 10.95 -12.11 -2.36
C GLN A 183 10.01 -13.26 -2.73
N VAL A 184 9.82 -13.48 -4.03
CA VAL A 184 8.94 -14.52 -4.57
C VAL A 184 9.74 -15.52 -5.39
N ASP A 185 9.37 -16.79 -5.26
CA ASP A 185 9.92 -17.87 -6.08
C ASP A 185 9.26 -17.91 -7.47
N LYS A 186 9.74 -18.83 -8.32
CA LYS A 186 9.22 -19.04 -9.68
C LYS A 186 7.73 -19.41 -9.77
N ASN A 187 7.11 -19.80 -8.64
CA ASN A 187 5.69 -20.14 -8.57
C ASN A 187 4.87 -19.00 -8.00
N GLY A 188 5.47 -17.79 -7.83
CA GLY A 188 4.82 -16.64 -7.22
C GLY A 188 4.58 -16.80 -5.72
N ILE A 189 5.36 -17.68 -5.04
CA ILE A 189 5.24 -17.91 -3.59
C ILE A 189 6.22 -17.00 -2.87
N VAL A 190 5.74 -16.29 -1.88
CA VAL A 190 6.59 -15.44 -1.04
C VAL A 190 7.48 -16.30 -0.15
N THR A 191 8.77 -16.12 -0.28
CA THR A 191 9.79 -16.77 0.55
C THR A 191 10.33 -15.86 1.64
N ARG A 192 10.23 -14.53 1.42
CA ARG A 192 10.69 -13.53 2.39
C ARG A 192 9.90 -12.24 2.28
N LEU A 193 9.56 -11.68 3.44
CA LEU A 193 9.10 -10.29 3.61
C LEU A 193 10.18 -9.50 4.35
N ARG A 194 10.42 -8.27 3.91
CA ARG A 194 11.14 -7.24 4.66
C ARG A 194 10.29 -5.99 4.74
N MET A 195 10.32 -5.29 5.87
CA MET A 195 9.71 -3.96 6.03
C MET A 195 10.29 -3.28 7.26
N THR A 196 10.15 -1.97 7.33
CA THR A 196 10.52 -1.17 8.49
C THR A 196 9.26 -0.63 9.15
N LEU A 197 9.16 -0.81 10.46
CA LEU A 197 8.21 -0.08 11.30
C LEU A 197 8.99 0.92 12.14
N GLU A 198 8.51 2.14 12.22
CA GLU A 198 9.13 3.22 12.98
C GLU A 198 8.13 3.76 13.99
N LEU A 199 8.41 3.59 15.28
CA LEU A 199 7.66 4.22 16.36
C LEU A 199 8.09 5.69 16.45
N ARG A 200 7.17 6.63 16.21
CA ARG A 200 7.42 8.07 16.11
C ARG A 200 6.90 8.88 17.27
N ALA A 201 5.76 8.47 17.84
CA ALA A 201 5.16 9.19 18.96
C ALA A 201 4.51 8.24 19.95
N ALA A 202 4.50 8.69 21.22
CA ALA A 202 3.77 8.09 22.31
C ALA A 202 3.10 9.22 23.09
N GLY A 203 1.77 9.39 22.96
CA GLY A 203 0.99 10.49 23.52
C GLY A 203 0.27 10.12 24.82
N ALA A 204 0.24 8.84 25.21
CA ALA A 204 -0.53 8.40 26.34
C ALA A 204 0.16 8.61 27.70
N ALA A 205 -0.61 8.98 28.71
CA ALA A 205 -0.14 8.98 30.10
C ALA A 205 0.09 7.56 30.66
N LYS A 206 -0.57 6.55 30.09
CA LYS A 206 -0.42 5.13 30.42
C LYS A 206 0.59 4.44 29.53
N THR A 207 1.05 3.27 29.97
CA THR A 207 1.94 2.43 29.17
C THR A 207 1.19 1.81 28.00
N LEU A 208 1.69 2.03 26.78
CA LEU A 208 1.17 1.44 25.57
C LEU A 208 2.17 0.45 24.97
N GLY A 209 1.68 -0.75 24.67
CA GLY A 209 2.41 -1.70 23.82
C GLY A 209 1.86 -1.70 22.40
N ALA A 210 2.53 -2.43 21.52
CA ALA A 210 2.03 -2.71 20.17
C ALA A 210 2.34 -4.13 19.73
N GLY A 211 1.46 -4.66 18.86
CA GLY A 211 1.66 -5.92 18.20
C GLY A 211 1.36 -5.82 16.71
N ILE A 212 1.75 -6.86 15.98
CA ILE A 212 1.48 -7.00 14.55
C ILE A 212 1.04 -8.41 14.21
N ARG A 213 0.09 -8.53 13.30
CA ARG A 213 -0.29 -9.81 12.66
C ARG A 213 -0.69 -9.58 11.20
N PHE A 214 -0.66 -10.66 10.45
CA PHE A 214 -1.08 -10.69 9.05
C PHE A 214 -2.36 -11.54 8.98
N THR A 215 -3.50 -10.92 8.82
CA THR A 215 -4.83 -11.55 9.04
C THR A 215 -5.17 -12.67 8.06
N LYS A 216 -4.47 -12.77 6.92
CA LYS A 216 -4.61 -13.87 5.96
C LYS A 216 -3.69 -15.05 6.26
N LEU A 217 -2.72 -14.90 7.17
CA LEU A 217 -1.86 -16.01 7.54
C LEU A 217 -2.57 -16.90 8.58
N SER A 218 -2.61 -18.19 8.30
CA SER A 218 -3.00 -19.21 9.28
C SER A 218 -1.77 -19.76 10.00
N GLN A 219 -1.97 -20.60 11.01
CA GLN A 219 -0.86 -21.31 11.66
C GLN A 219 -0.07 -22.24 10.70
N ALA A 220 -0.72 -22.75 9.63
CA ALA A 220 -0.06 -23.51 8.58
C ALA A 220 0.84 -22.64 7.67
N MET A 221 0.57 -21.36 7.60
CA MET A 221 1.31 -20.35 6.82
C MET A 221 2.33 -19.59 7.67
N LYS A 222 2.53 -20.02 8.90
CA LYS A 222 3.46 -19.39 9.83
C LYS A 222 4.87 -19.35 9.25
N PRO A 223 5.57 -18.19 9.31
CA PRO A 223 6.97 -18.13 8.91
C PRO A 223 7.85 -18.98 9.82
N ASP A 224 8.89 -19.56 9.25
CA ASP A 224 9.91 -20.31 9.99
C ASP A 224 10.73 -19.38 10.89
N LYS A 225 10.94 -18.12 10.41
CA LYS A 225 11.70 -17.12 11.14
C LYS A 225 10.98 -15.78 11.10
N PHE A 226 10.94 -15.16 12.25
CA PHE A 226 10.59 -13.75 12.40
C PHE A 226 11.68 -13.04 13.16
N ARG A 227 12.21 -11.96 12.58
CA ARG A 227 13.27 -11.17 13.17
C ARG A 227 12.91 -9.71 13.22
N THR A 228 13.31 -9.04 14.30
CA THR A 228 13.34 -7.60 14.40
C THR A 228 14.74 -7.15 14.74
N ASN A 229 15.29 -6.21 13.96
CA ASN A 229 16.66 -5.70 14.15
C ASN A 229 17.70 -6.85 14.27
N GLY A 230 17.56 -7.89 13.43
CA GLY A 230 18.44 -9.04 13.37
C GLY A 230 18.28 -10.07 14.48
N LYS A 231 17.38 -9.86 15.45
CA LYS A 231 17.10 -10.78 16.55
C LYS A 231 15.85 -11.61 16.28
N ASP A 232 15.91 -12.91 16.51
CA ASP A 232 14.75 -13.77 16.43
C ASP A 232 13.71 -13.40 17.50
N VAL A 233 12.46 -13.29 17.09
CA VAL A 233 11.31 -13.00 17.96
C VAL A 233 10.32 -14.15 17.88
N SER A 234 9.79 -14.54 19.03
CA SER A 234 8.80 -15.62 19.10
C SER A 234 7.38 -15.10 18.91
N PHE A 235 6.54 -15.91 18.30
CA PHE A 235 5.11 -15.65 18.26
C PHE A 235 4.48 -15.69 19.64
N GLU A 236 3.42 -14.92 19.83
CA GLU A 236 2.57 -15.07 20.99
C GLU A 236 1.89 -16.45 20.98
N ASN A 237 1.89 -17.10 22.13
CA ASN A 237 1.20 -18.38 22.30
C ASN A 237 -0.33 -18.16 22.27
N LYS A 238 -1.07 -19.20 21.91
CA LYS A 238 -2.55 -19.23 21.92
C LYS A 238 -3.20 -18.25 20.94
N GLN A 239 -2.54 -17.93 19.84
CA GLN A 239 -3.07 -17.15 18.73
C GLN A 239 -3.44 -18.08 17.57
N SER A 240 -4.62 -17.93 16.98
CA SER A 240 -5.04 -18.64 15.76
C SER A 240 -4.34 -18.09 14.53
N ILE A 241 -4.05 -16.79 14.52
CA ILE A 241 -3.27 -16.08 13.52
C ILE A 241 -1.88 -15.79 14.10
N PRO A 242 -0.78 -16.04 13.35
CA PRO A 242 0.56 -15.69 13.80
C PRO A 242 0.65 -14.22 14.20
N THR A 243 0.86 -13.96 15.48
CA THR A 243 0.85 -12.61 16.07
C THR A 243 2.16 -12.38 16.82
N TYR A 244 2.72 -11.18 16.67
CA TYR A 244 3.98 -10.78 17.29
C TYR A 244 3.78 -9.54 18.17
N LEU A 245 4.39 -9.56 19.32
CA LEU A 245 4.53 -8.38 20.15
C LEU A 245 5.74 -7.58 19.67
N LEU A 246 5.52 -6.33 19.25
CA LEU A 246 6.58 -5.43 18.82
C LEU A 246 7.32 -4.86 20.03
N PHE A 247 6.56 -4.33 20.98
CA PHE A 247 7.05 -3.78 22.24
C PHE A 247 5.93 -3.73 23.28
N SER A 248 6.33 -3.59 24.54
CA SER A 248 5.41 -3.49 25.68
C SER A 248 5.24 -2.08 26.23
N ASP A 249 6.15 -1.16 25.89
CA ASP A 249 6.15 0.22 26.39
C ASP A 249 6.77 1.18 25.37
N ALA A 250 5.91 1.92 24.67
CA ALA A 250 6.31 2.88 23.63
C ALA A 250 7.24 3.98 24.16
N CYS A 251 6.99 4.46 25.38
CA CYS A 251 7.82 5.50 25.98
C CYS A 251 9.25 5.00 26.21
N THR A 252 9.40 3.80 26.78
CA THR A 252 10.71 3.17 26.98
C THR A 252 11.43 2.89 25.66
N GLU A 253 10.71 2.50 24.61
CA GLU A 253 11.29 2.28 23.28
C GLU A 253 11.83 3.57 22.67
N LEU A 254 11.12 4.69 22.79
CA LEU A 254 11.57 5.98 22.26
C LEU A 254 12.74 6.58 23.02
N TRP A 255 12.69 6.58 24.34
CA TRP A 255 13.74 7.19 25.18
C TRP A 255 14.87 6.24 25.58
N GLY A 256 14.60 4.94 25.58
CA GLY A 256 15.47 3.93 26.14
C GLY A 256 15.31 3.80 27.68
N SER A 257 15.94 2.76 28.22
CA SER A 257 15.87 2.42 29.67
C SER A 257 16.48 3.46 30.61
N GLN A 258 17.23 4.42 30.07
CA GLN A 258 17.87 5.51 30.81
C GLN A 258 16.93 6.71 31.05
N TYR A 259 15.71 6.68 30.53
CA TYR A 259 14.79 7.79 30.71
C TYR A 259 14.31 7.86 32.16
N THR A 260 14.66 8.99 32.81
CA THR A 260 14.28 9.26 34.21
C THR A 260 13.20 10.33 34.34
N GLY A 261 12.71 10.87 33.20
CA GLY A 261 11.64 11.86 33.17
C GLY A 261 10.29 11.29 33.64
N THR A 262 9.43 12.13 34.12
CA THR A 262 8.05 11.78 34.54
C THR A 262 7.05 11.91 33.39
N GLU A 263 7.37 12.70 32.38
CA GLU A 263 6.53 12.89 31.19
C GLU A 263 6.65 11.69 30.25
N LYS A 264 5.52 11.03 30.01
CA LYS A 264 5.44 9.85 29.13
C LYS A 264 5.01 10.19 27.71
N ARG A 265 4.58 11.42 27.49
CA ARG A 265 4.12 11.88 26.17
C ARG A 265 5.32 12.41 25.38
N ILE A 266 5.69 11.73 24.32
CA ILE A 266 6.87 12.00 23.50
C ILE A 266 6.42 12.33 22.10
N ASN A 267 6.90 13.44 21.54
CA ASN A 267 6.57 13.92 20.20
C ASN A 267 5.08 14.24 20.00
N THR A 268 4.36 14.62 21.06
CA THR A 268 2.95 14.97 21.00
C THR A 268 2.62 16.31 21.63
N LEU A 269 3.40 16.75 22.62
CA LEU A 269 3.20 18.06 23.25
C LEU A 269 3.80 19.19 22.40
N GLU A 270 3.12 20.34 22.33
CA GLU A 270 3.58 21.52 21.58
C GLU A 270 4.96 22.03 22.06
N ASN A 271 5.26 21.85 23.34
CA ASN A 271 6.52 22.30 23.96
C ASN A 271 7.48 21.15 24.30
N GLY A 272 7.26 19.95 23.72
CA GLY A 272 8.11 18.79 23.96
C GLY A 272 7.70 17.97 25.19
N PRO A 273 8.39 16.86 25.49
CA PRO A 273 9.70 16.48 24.96
C PRO A 273 9.67 15.99 23.50
N PHE A 274 10.68 16.41 22.74
CA PHE A 274 10.87 16.03 21.35
C PHE A 274 12.04 15.05 21.21
N LYS A 275 11.82 13.98 20.47
CA LYS A 275 12.83 12.98 20.15
C LYS A 275 12.97 12.88 18.64
N LYS A 276 14.11 13.36 18.10
CA LYS A 276 14.42 13.32 16.66
C LYS A 276 14.62 11.91 16.15
N ASP A 277 15.42 11.15 16.90
CA ASP A 277 15.76 9.78 16.56
C ASP A 277 14.64 8.89 17.12
N THR A 278 13.83 8.43 16.23
CA THR A 278 12.71 7.55 16.50
C THR A 278 13.18 6.11 16.64
N LYS A 279 12.29 5.18 16.94
CA LYS A 279 12.66 3.78 17.14
C LYS A 279 12.28 2.92 15.94
N GLU A 280 13.27 2.42 15.24
CA GLU A 280 13.06 1.52 14.10
C GLU A 280 13.02 0.04 14.51
N TYR A 281 12.16 -0.70 13.84
CA TYR A 281 12.03 -2.15 13.86
C TYR A 281 12.14 -2.68 12.42
N ASN A 282 13.33 -3.16 12.07
CA ASN A 282 13.58 -3.79 10.78
C ASN A 282 13.07 -5.22 10.83
N ILE A 283 11.93 -5.46 10.23
CA ILE A 283 11.24 -6.74 10.25
C ILE A 283 11.68 -7.60 9.07
N ILE A 284 12.00 -8.86 9.35
CA ILE A 284 12.27 -9.88 8.35
C ILE A 284 11.45 -11.13 8.71
N MET A 285 10.65 -11.60 7.76
CA MET A 285 9.94 -12.88 7.85
C MET A 285 10.44 -13.80 6.75
N GLU A 286 10.75 -15.05 7.09
CA GLU A 286 11.13 -16.09 6.14
C GLU A 286 10.07 -17.19 6.16
N PHE A 287 9.51 -17.50 4.99
CA PHE A 287 8.45 -18.47 4.83
C PHE A 287 8.97 -19.75 4.16
N PRO A 288 8.60 -20.94 4.63
CA PRO A 288 8.81 -22.14 3.86
C PRO A 288 7.90 -22.14 2.62
N VAL A 289 8.37 -22.67 1.51
CA VAL A 289 7.58 -22.78 0.26
C VAL A 289 6.25 -23.52 0.49
N SER A 290 6.25 -24.48 1.42
CA SER A 290 5.03 -25.22 1.81
C SER A 290 3.96 -24.37 2.47
N ALA A 291 4.29 -23.19 2.99
CA ALA A 291 3.31 -22.24 3.53
C ALA A 291 2.42 -21.64 2.44
N ASN A 292 2.87 -21.65 1.18
CA ASN A 292 2.14 -21.17 0.01
C ASN A 292 1.58 -19.74 0.17
N VAL A 293 2.38 -18.87 0.82
CA VAL A 293 2.02 -17.45 1.03
C VAL A 293 2.10 -16.72 -0.31
N LYS A 294 1.08 -15.96 -0.64
CA LYS A 294 1.02 -15.14 -1.85
C LYS A 294 1.24 -13.65 -1.53
N PRO A 295 1.69 -12.84 -2.49
CA PRO A 295 1.86 -11.40 -2.29
C PRO A 295 0.59 -10.71 -1.76
N GLU A 296 -0.59 -11.10 -2.24
CA GLU A 296 -1.88 -10.57 -1.80
C GLU A 296 -2.21 -10.86 -0.34
N ASP A 297 -1.71 -11.94 0.25
CA ASP A 297 -1.89 -12.26 1.66
C ASP A 297 -1.18 -11.25 2.58
N LEU A 298 -0.15 -10.59 2.05
CA LEU A 298 0.68 -9.60 2.71
C LEU A 298 0.39 -8.16 2.26
N ASN A 299 -0.77 -7.94 1.65
CA ASN A 299 -1.25 -6.60 1.30
C ASN A 299 -1.51 -5.77 2.55
N ILE A 300 -1.41 -4.42 2.43
CA ILE A 300 -1.66 -3.48 3.54
C ILE A 300 -3.01 -3.73 4.24
N ASN A 301 -4.04 -4.08 3.49
CA ASN A 301 -5.37 -4.36 4.03
C ASN A 301 -5.43 -5.64 4.90
N ASN A 302 -4.37 -6.43 4.91
CA ASN A 302 -4.23 -7.65 5.70
C ASN A 302 -3.18 -7.52 6.82
N ILE A 303 -2.53 -6.36 6.93
CA ILE A 303 -1.55 -6.04 7.97
C ILE A 303 -2.28 -5.31 9.08
N ASP A 304 -2.38 -5.94 10.23
CA ASP A 304 -3.01 -5.40 11.42
C ASP A 304 -1.92 -5.07 12.45
N ILE A 305 -1.59 -3.79 12.55
CA ILE A 305 -0.81 -3.24 13.66
C ILE A 305 -1.81 -2.74 14.69
N PHE A 306 -1.64 -3.12 15.94
CA PHE A 306 -2.59 -2.78 16.99
C PHE A 306 -1.89 -2.29 18.25
N ALA A 307 -2.55 -1.41 18.98
CA ALA A 307 -2.10 -0.93 20.27
C ALA A 307 -2.62 -1.85 21.39
N ILE A 308 -1.81 -2.02 22.45
CA ILE A 308 -2.17 -2.70 23.68
C ILE A 308 -2.27 -1.63 24.77
N THR A 309 -3.49 -1.29 25.17
CA THR A 309 -3.75 -0.19 26.11
C THR A 309 -3.86 -0.66 27.57
N ALA A 310 -4.04 -1.95 27.79
CA ALA A 310 -3.93 -2.55 29.12
C ALA A 310 -3.51 -4.03 29.03
N PRO A 311 -2.60 -4.49 29.89
CA PRO A 311 -2.19 -5.89 29.94
C PRO A 311 -3.33 -6.79 30.41
N ALA A 312 -3.24 -8.07 30.13
CA ALA A 312 -4.15 -9.07 30.69
C ALA A 312 -3.97 -9.17 32.22
N THR A 313 -5.07 -9.46 32.90
CA THR A 313 -5.10 -9.78 34.33
C THR A 313 -5.66 -11.19 34.54
N THR A 314 -5.71 -11.68 35.76
CA THR A 314 -6.37 -12.95 36.12
C THR A 314 -7.88 -12.96 35.83
N GLN A 315 -8.47 -11.79 35.69
CA GLN A 315 -9.92 -11.62 35.52
C GLN A 315 -10.32 -11.12 34.15
N ARG A 316 -9.38 -10.60 33.37
CA ARG A 316 -9.65 -9.90 32.13
C ARG A 316 -8.55 -10.15 31.09
N ARG A 317 -8.95 -10.38 29.83
CA ARG A 317 -8.02 -10.37 28.68
C ARG A 317 -7.42 -8.97 28.52
N ARG A 318 -6.31 -8.87 27.78
CA ARG A 318 -5.71 -7.57 27.49
C ARG A 318 -6.67 -6.69 26.67
N THR A 319 -6.56 -5.40 26.82
CA THR A 319 -7.32 -4.43 26.04
C THR A 319 -6.47 -4.03 24.84
N GLU A 320 -7.04 -4.18 23.66
CA GLU A 320 -6.42 -3.87 22.37
C GLU A 320 -7.25 -2.82 21.65
N VAL A 321 -6.57 -1.99 20.86
CA VAL A 321 -7.18 -1.08 19.88
C VAL A 321 -6.61 -1.40 18.53
N HIS A 322 -7.48 -1.76 17.60
CA HIS A 322 -7.14 -2.09 16.21
C HIS A 322 -7.66 -1.02 15.25
N VAL A 323 -7.09 -0.98 14.07
CA VAL A 323 -7.70 -0.25 12.97
C VAL A 323 -9.09 -0.80 12.70
N ALA A 324 -10.05 0.08 12.45
CA ALA A 324 -11.43 -0.29 12.24
C ALA A 324 -11.61 -1.43 11.23
N GLY A 325 -12.40 -2.43 11.58
CA GLY A 325 -12.62 -3.62 10.76
C GLY A 325 -11.75 -4.83 11.12
N PHE A 326 -10.66 -4.66 11.86
CA PHE A 326 -9.90 -5.80 12.39
C PHE A 326 -10.48 -6.26 13.73
N ALA A 327 -10.79 -7.55 13.85
CA ALA A 327 -11.20 -8.15 15.12
C ALA A 327 -10.07 -8.10 16.17
N PRO A 328 -10.32 -8.16 17.47
CA PRO A 328 -9.26 -8.34 18.45
C PRO A 328 -8.52 -9.66 18.24
N THR A 329 -7.31 -9.76 18.79
CA THR A 329 -6.56 -11.03 18.77
C THR A 329 -7.23 -12.05 19.71
N ASP A 330 -6.78 -13.33 19.67
CA ASP A 330 -7.28 -14.35 20.61
C ASP A 330 -6.93 -14.03 22.08
N LEU A 331 -5.93 -13.20 22.31
CA LEU A 331 -5.58 -12.68 23.65
C LEU A 331 -6.31 -11.37 23.98
N GLY A 332 -6.87 -10.69 22.99
CA GLY A 332 -7.68 -9.50 23.17
C GLY A 332 -9.04 -9.80 23.76
N GLY A 333 -9.63 -8.82 24.43
CA GLY A 333 -10.95 -8.92 25.05
C GLY A 333 -12.02 -8.16 24.29
N THR A 334 -13.22 -8.71 24.29
CA THR A 334 -14.42 -8.05 23.75
C THR A 334 -15.28 -7.42 24.87
N HIS A 335 -14.75 -7.31 26.08
CA HIS A 335 -15.49 -6.89 27.27
C HIS A 335 -15.94 -5.41 27.25
N TYR A 336 -15.37 -4.61 26.35
CA TYR A 336 -15.79 -3.22 26.13
C TYR A 336 -16.62 -3.02 24.86
N PHE A 337 -16.87 -4.09 24.11
CA PHE A 337 -17.71 -4.01 22.92
C PHE A 337 -19.11 -3.54 23.28
N ASN A 338 -19.64 -2.67 22.44
CA ASN A 338 -20.97 -2.06 22.62
C ASN A 338 -21.12 -1.35 23.99
N SER A 339 -20.03 -0.72 24.46
CA SER A 339 -20.03 0.09 25.69
C SER A 339 -19.39 1.46 25.43
N GLY A 340 -19.70 2.45 26.29
CA GLY A 340 -19.23 3.82 26.08
C GLY A 340 -19.68 4.37 24.72
N ASN A 341 -18.73 4.76 23.89
CA ASN A 341 -18.99 5.22 22.53
C ASN A 341 -18.82 4.12 21.47
N ASP A 342 -18.34 2.94 21.88
CA ASP A 342 -18.09 1.83 20.98
C ASP A 342 -19.40 1.14 20.53
N ASP A 343 -19.45 0.79 19.25
CA ASP A 343 -20.56 0.08 18.59
C ASP A 343 -20.06 -1.21 17.93
N SER A 344 -18.99 -1.80 18.46
CA SER A 344 -18.43 -3.04 17.95
C SER A 344 -19.37 -4.22 18.13
N SER A 345 -19.52 -5.04 17.09
CA SER A 345 -20.38 -6.21 17.04
C SER A 345 -19.66 -7.36 16.33
N VAL A 346 -19.41 -8.45 17.04
CA VAL A 346 -18.82 -9.67 16.46
C VAL A 346 -19.75 -10.27 15.42
N ALA A 347 -21.07 -10.22 15.64
CA ALA A 347 -22.06 -10.79 14.72
C ALA A 347 -22.10 -10.06 13.37
N GLU A 348 -21.76 -8.77 13.37
CA GLU A 348 -21.77 -7.92 12.17
C GLU A 348 -20.37 -7.70 11.59
N ASN A 349 -19.33 -8.32 12.14
CA ASN A 349 -17.93 -8.07 11.79
C ASN A 349 -17.56 -6.58 11.85
N ARG A 350 -18.16 -5.87 12.78
CA ARG A 350 -17.95 -4.45 13.03
C ARG A 350 -17.05 -4.27 14.24
N TYR A 351 -15.89 -3.70 14.07
CA TYR A 351 -14.89 -3.62 15.12
C TYR A 351 -14.30 -2.22 15.23
N TYR A 352 -14.14 -1.73 16.45
CA TYR A 352 -13.50 -0.47 16.82
C TYR A 352 -14.06 0.74 16.07
N LEU A 353 -15.37 0.77 15.95
CA LEU A 353 -16.13 1.88 15.39
C LEU A 353 -17.21 2.32 16.35
N SER A 354 -17.45 3.63 16.42
CA SER A 354 -18.62 4.18 17.10
C SER A 354 -19.86 4.08 16.20
N LYS A 355 -21.03 4.47 16.76
CA LYS A 355 -22.28 4.58 15.98
C LYS A 355 -22.19 5.55 14.83
N GLU A 356 -21.35 6.57 14.95
CA GLU A 356 -21.09 7.57 13.92
C GLU A 356 -19.93 7.18 13.00
N ASN A 357 -19.45 5.94 13.07
CA ASN A 357 -18.25 5.43 12.35
C ASN A 357 -16.94 6.10 12.75
N LEU A 358 -16.86 6.81 13.87
CA LEU A 358 -15.56 7.28 14.37
C LEU A 358 -14.74 6.08 14.86
N ALA A 359 -13.48 6.02 14.46
CA ALA A 359 -12.56 4.94 14.77
C ALA A 359 -11.51 5.39 15.80
N TRP A 360 -10.98 4.46 16.58
CA TRP A 360 -9.88 4.70 17.53
C TRP A 360 -8.51 4.42 16.94
N ALA A 361 -8.46 3.99 15.70
CA ALA A 361 -7.22 3.86 14.94
C ALA A 361 -7.49 4.03 13.46
N VAL A 362 -6.53 4.65 12.76
CA VAL A 362 -6.60 4.90 11.31
C VAL A 362 -5.28 4.54 10.65
N VAL A 363 -5.35 4.19 9.37
CA VAL A 363 -4.18 4.02 8.49
C VAL A 363 -4.20 5.11 7.44
N ILE A 364 -3.13 5.86 7.34
CA ILE A 364 -2.95 6.96 6.39
C ILE A 364 -1.89 6.55 5.37
N PRO A 365 -2.15 6.63 4.04
CA PRO A 365 -1.23 6.18 2.99
C PRO A 365 -0.11 7.18 2.69
N GLN A 366 0.45 7.77 3.70
CA GLN A 366 1.62 8.66 3.66
C GLN A 366 2.19 8.87 5.07
N GLU A 367 3.28 9.62 5.16
CA GLU A 367 3.69 10.21 6.44
C GLU A 367 2.62 11.19 6.90
N PHE A 368 2.25 11.11 8.16
CA PHE A 368 1.17 11.88 8.77
C PHE A 368 1.71 12.81 9.84
N ALA A 369 1.34 14.08 9.78
CA ALA A 369 1.60 15.05 10.83
C ALA A 369 0.46 14.97 11.85
N TRP A 370 0.66 14.21 12.93
CA TRP A 370 -0.39 14.01 13.93
C TRP A 370 -0.64 15.30 14.73
N PRO A 371 -1.89 15.53 15.17
CA PRO A 371 -2.24 16.67 16.01
C PRO A 371 -1.43 16.69 17.30
N PHE A 372 -1.17 17.87 17.85
CA PHE A 372 -0.65 17.99 19.20
C PHE A 372 -1.66 17.49 20.23
N GLU A 373 -1.16 17.13 21.39
CA GLU A 373 -1.95 16.68 22.55
C GLU A 373 -3.15 17.58 22.82
N ASN A 374 -4.33 16.98 23.01
CA ASN A 374 -5.61 17.66 23.19
C ASN A 374 -6.05 18.53 21.98
N ARG A 375 -5.54 18.28 20.77
CA ARG A 375 -5.99 18.89 19.53
C ARG A 375 -6.79 17.89 18.73
N ASN A 376 -8.10 17.98 18.79
CA ASN A 376 -8.99 17.03 18.12
C ASN A 376 -8.73 16.97 16.61
N VAL A 377 -8.50 15.77 16.08
CA VAL A 377 -8.18 15.55 14.66
C VAL A 377 -9.23 16.10 13.71
N THR A 378 -10.51 16.12 14.11
CA THR A 378 -11.60 16.68 13.28
C THR A 378 -11.54 18.20 13.16
N THR A 379 -10.81 18.89 14.03
CA THR A 379 -10.60 20.34 13.96
C THR A 379 -9.27 20.71 13.33
N VAL A 380 -8.30 19.79 13.40
CA VAL A 380 -6.98 19.98 12.79
C VAL A 380 -7.02 19.64 11.31
N TYR A 381 -7.75 18.59 10.95
CA TYR A 381 -8.02 18.11 9.59
C TYR A 381 -9.52 18.28 9.29
N ASP A 382 -9.90 19.36 8.66
CA ASP A 382 -11.30 19.76 8.44
C ASP A 382 -12.15 18.72 7.70
N LYS A 383 -11.52 17.93 6.84
CA LYS A 383 -12.17 16.87 6.06
C LYS A 383 -12.21 15.50 6.73
N PHE A 384 -11.49 15.33 7.84
CA PHE A 384 -11.42 14.04 8.53
C PHE A 384 -12.81 13.52 8.94
N ARG A 385 -13.67 14.41 9.49
CA ARG A 385 -15.01 14.02 9.93
C ARG A 385 -15.88 13.51 8.78
N SER A 386 -15.87 14.20 7.65
CA SER A 386 -16.62 13.80 6.46
C SER A 386 -16.13 12.42 5.96
N TRP A 387 -14.83 12.26 5.88
CA TRP A 387 -14.24 10.99 5.46
C TRP A 387 -14.64 9.82 6.38
N ILE A 388 -14.43 9.93 7.68
CA ILE A 388 -14.61 8.81 8.60
C ILE A 388 -16.09 8.45 8.77
N THR A 389 -17.00 9.45 8.88
CA THR A 389 -18.42 9.19 9.06
C THR A 389 -19.11 8.60 7.84
N THR A 390 -18.54 8.83 6.65
CA THR A 390 -19.02 8.24 5.39
C THR A 390 -18.37 6.89 5.08
N GLY A 391 -17.54 6.35 5.99
CA GLY A 391 -16.82 5.10 5.76
C GLY A 391 -15.83 5.21 4.59
N GLY A 392 -15.20 6.37 4.42
CA GLY A 392 -14.20 6.59 3.37
C GLY A 392 -14.79 6.92 1.99
N GLN A 393 -16.08 7.16 1.88
CA GLN A 393 -16.70 7.47 0.57
C GLN A 393 -16.49 8.91 0.12
N GLN A 394 -16.22 9.82 1.06
CA GLN A 394 -15.95 11.23 0.78
C GLN A 394 -14.59 11.63 1.35
N ASP A 395 -14.01 12.68 0.81
CA ASP A 395 -12.78 13.31 1.28
C ASP A 395 -11.60 12.34 1.52
N ASN A 396 -11.39 11.39 0.61
CA ASN A 396 -10.34 10.36 0.72
C ASN A 396 -8.91 10.92 0.82
N ASN A 397 -8.75 12.21 0.57
CA ASN A 397 -7.50 12.95 0.69
C ASN A 397 -7.46 13.87 1.93
N TRP A 398 -8.28 13.61 2.93
CA TRP A 398 -8.42 14.44 4.14
C TRP A 398 -7.09 14.77 4.81
N TYR A 399 -6.13 13.85 4.75
CA TYR A 399 -4.82 13.92 5.39
C TYR A 399 -3.81 14.85 4.66
N GLN A 400 -4.15 15.37 3.49
CA GLN A 400 -3.26 16.23 2.69
C GLN A 400 -3.25 17.70 3.14
N SER A 401 -4.21 18.11 3.96
CA SER A 401 -4.32 19.50 4.41
C SER A 401 -4.73 19.57 5.87
N HIS A 402 -3.96 20.31 6.66
CA HIS A 402 -4.16 20.52 8.08
C HIS A 402 -3.85 21.97 8.48
N ASN A 403 -4.31 22.38 9.65
CA ASN A 403 -3.90 23.65 10.25
C ASN A 403 -2.51 23.50 10.94
N LYS A 404 -2.07 24.50 11.69
CA LYS A 404 -0.77 24.55 12.35
C LYS A 404 -0.65 23.68 13.62
N ASP A 405 -1.74 23.11 14.12
CA ASP A 405 -1.81 22.41 15.40
C ASP A 405 -1.35 20.94 15.28
N VAL A 406 -0.31 20.69 14.49
CA VAL A 406 0.28 19.37 14.24
C VAL A 406 1.74 19.32 14.66
N TYR A 407 2.21 18.12 14.95
CA TYR A 407 3.63 17.86 15.16
C TYR A 407 4.42 18.11 13.85
N PRO A 408 5.51 18.90 13.90
CA PRO A 408 6.35 19.18 12.74
C PRO A 408 7.22 17.96 12.40
N ILE A 409 6.68 17.04 11.59
CA ILE A 409 7.35 15.77 11.24
C ILE A 409 8.67 15.96 10.49
N GLU A 410 8.88 17.12 9.86
CA GLU A 410 10.15 17.52 9.24
C GLU A 410 11.31 17.65 10.25
N ASN A 411 11.01 17.75 11.54
CA ASN A 411 12.01 17.74 12.60
C ASN A 411 12.50 16.34 12.97
N LEU A 412 11.82 15.30 12.51
CA LEU A 412 12.26 13.91 12.70
C LEU A 412 13.39 13.55 11.74
N THR A 413 14.17 12.55 12.11
CA THR A 413 15.11 11.93 11.18
C THR A 413 14.33 11.36 9.99
N PRO A 414 14.69 11.68 8.73
CA PRO A 414 13.98 11.18 7.56
C PRO A 414 13.95 9.65 7.54
N LEU A 415 12.84 9.09 7.00
CA LEU A 415 12.73 7.65 6.78
C LEU A 415 13.85 7.15 5.87
N ASN A 416 14.48 6.06 6.26
CA ASN A 416 15.31 5.29 5.34
C ASN A 416 14.38 4.50 4.40
N ARG A 417 14.37 4.87 3.12
CA ARG A 417 13.51 4.27 2.08
C ARG A 417 14.25 3.29 1.18
N ASP A 418 15.51 2.97 1.50
CA ASP A 418 16.38 2.09 0.69
C ASP A 418 16.04 0.59 0.81
#